data_eaf93d385623173f3045fa16740ec7b0
#
_entry.id   eaf93d385623173f3045fa16740ec7b0
#
_cell.length_a   1.000
_cell.length_b   1.000
_cell.length_c   1.000
_cell.angle_alpha   90.00
_cell.angle_beta   90.00
_cell.angle_gamma   90.00
#
_symmetry.space_group_name_H-M   'P 1'
#
loop_
_entity.id
_entity.type
_entity.pdbx_description
1 polymer ?
#
loop_
_entity_poly.entity_id
_entity_poly.type
_entity_poly.pdbx_seq_one_letter_code
_entity_poly.pdbx_strand_id
1 'polypeptide(L)'
;MKIEGKMLSAKLTAGSGKLCKVFFCNSCGVLVYADYDAAIGRLNVRTKTLEDSNLFPPQAHIFVKDKDPWLNLSENQNCFELMYDAEKTWPEESLKRYKEYLKTIK
;
A
#
# COMPACT_ATOMS: atom_id res chain seq x y z
N MET A 1 14.51 -0.33 -0.86
CA MET A 1 13.88 0.98 -1.14
C MET A 1 14.63 2.07 -0.39
N LYS A 2 14.92 3.15 -1.06
CA LYS A 2 15.61 4.29 -0.47
C LYS A 2 14.63 5.47 -0.37
N ILE A 3 14.57 6.10 0.80
CA ILE A 3 13.70 7.26 1.04
C ILE A 3 14.60 8.49 1.21
N GLU A 4 14.35 9.51 0.40
CA GLU A 4 15.12 10.75 0.45
C GLU A 4 14.22 11.92 0.87
N GLY A 5 14.83 12.90 1.53
CA GLY A 5 14.15 14.11 1.99
C GLY A 5 13.61 13.99 3.42
N LYS A 6 13.12 15.11 3.92
CA LYS A 6 12.56 15.18 5.27
C LYS A 6 11.07 14.85 5.24
N MET A 7 10.66 13.94 6.10
CA MET A 7 9.27 13.53 6.24
C MET A 7 8.70 13.98 7.57
N LEU A 8 7.45 14.44 7.54
CA LEU A 8 6.64 14.59 8.74
C LEU A 8 5.75 13.35 8.87
N SER A 9 5.27 13.08 10.05
CA SER A 9 4.39 11.94 10.28
C SER A 9 3.19 12.33 11.13
N ALA A 10 2.10 11.58 10.96
CA ALA A 10 0.89 11.71 11.74
C ALA A 10 0.29 10.33 11.98
N LYS A 11 -0.39 10.16 13.11
CA LYS A 11 -1.11 8.92 13.44
C LYS A 11 -2.59 9.12 13.13
N LEU A 12 -3.16 8.19 12.40
CA LEU A 12 -4.57 8.21 12.01
C LEU A 12 -5.22 6.88 12.36
N THR A 13 -6.53 6.89 12.51
CA THR A 13 -7.30 5.65 12.62
C THR A 13 -7.67 5.20 11.21
N ALA A 14 -7.22 4.00 10.83
CA ALA A 14 -7.53 3.43 9.53
C ALA A 14 -8.97 2.89 9.48
N GLY A 15 -9.44 2.55 8.29
CA GLY A 15 -10.78 1.98 8.09
C GLY A 15 -11.00 0.67 8.84
N SER A 16 -9.94 -0.06 9.19
CA SER A 16 -10.00 -1.28 9.99
C SER A 16 -10.23 -1.01 11.49
N GLY A 17 -10.21 0.26 11.92
CA GLY A 17 -10.24 0.64 13.34
C GLY A 17 -8.86 0.62 14.02
N LYS A 18 -7.85 0.08 13.36
CA LYS A 18 -6.47 0.08 13.86
C LYS A 18 -5.75 1.35 13.45
N LEU A 19 -4.68 1.68 14.16
CA LEU A 19 -3.90 2.87 13.86
C LEU A 19 -3.05 2.67 12.60
N CYS A 20 -2.78 3.78 11.92
CA CYS A 20 -1.75 3.82 10.89
C CYS A 20 -0.92 5.08 11.06
N LYS A 21 0.34 4.99 10.68
CA LYS A 21 1.24 6.13 10.68
C LYS A 21 1.51 6.53 9.24
N VAL A 22 1.17 7.76 8.90
CA VAL A 22 1.38 8.28 7.55
C VAL A 22 2.59 9.20 7.53
N PHE A 23 3.35 9.14 6.44
CA PHE A 23 4.55 9.93 6.25
C PHE A 23 4.39 10.78 4.99
N PHE A 24 4.59 12.07 5.15
CA PHE A 24 4.39 13.01 4.05
C PHE A 24 5.56 14.00 3.93
N CYS A 25 5.72 14.53 2.72
CA CYS A 25 6.82 15.42 2.42
C CYS A 25 6.71 16.73 3.21
N ASN A 26 7.80 17.11 3.90
CA ASN A 26 7.83 18.34 4.68
C ASN A 26 7.70 19.59 3.80
N SER A 27 8.13 19.50 2.54
CA SER A 27 8.12 20.66 1.63
C SER A 27 6.79 20.89 0.94
N CYS A 28 6.13 19.83 0.47
CA CYS A 28 4.91 19.94 -0.35
C CYS A 28 3.67 19.27 0.23
N GLY A 29 3.82 18.54 1.33
CA GLY A 29 2.68 17.88 1.98
C GLY A 29 2.15 16.62 1.31
N VAL A 30 2.79 16.15 0.23
CA VAL A 30 2.37 14.93 -0.45
C VAL A 30 2.63 13.73 0.45
N LEU A 31 1.61 12.87 0.61
CA LEU A 31 1.77 11.61 1.35
C LEU A 31 2.63 10.66 0.53
N VAL A 32 3.70 10.16 1.13
CA VAL A 32 4.68 9.31 0.43
C VAL A 32 4.46 7.84 0.76
N TYR A 33 4.34 7.49 2.04
CA TYR A 33 4.08 6.11 2.43
C TYR A 33 3.35 6.05 3.77
N ALA A 34 2.80 4.89 4.06
CA ALA A 34 2.08 4.65 5.30
C ALA A 34 2.47 3.29 5.89
N ASP A 35 2.48 3.24 7.23
CA ASP A 35 2.75 2.04 8.00
C ASP A 35 1.47 1.70 8.79
N TYR A 36 0.80 0.63 8.39
CA TYR A 36 -0.45 0.21 9.00
C TYR A 36 -0.21 -0.85 10.07
N ASP A 37 -0.76 -0.66 11.26
CA ASP A 37 -0.67 -1.65 12.33
C ASP A 37 -1.30 -2.99 11.92
N ALA A 38 -2.29 -2.96 11.03
CA ALA A 38 -2.92 -4.16 10.51
C ALA A 38 -2.06 -4.92 9.50
N ALA A 39 -0.97 -4.33 9.03
CA ALA A 39 -0.12 -4.90 7.98
C ALA A 39 1.35 -4.92 8.40
N ILE A 40 1.63 -5.59 9.52
CA ILE A 40 2.97 -5.67 10.11
C ILE A 40 4.00 -6.14 9.09
N GLY A 41 5.13 -5.43 9.05
CA GLY A 41 6.24 -5.77 8.17
C GLY A 41 6.11 -5.28 6.74
N ARG A 42 5.09 -4.47 6.44
CA ARG A 42 4.87 -3.90 5.10
C ARG A 42 4.68 -2.40 5.18
N LEU A 43 5.13 -1.71 4.15
CA LEU A 43 4.85 -0.29 3.97
C LEU A 43 4.03 -0.10 2.70
N ASN A 44 3.05 0.78 2.77
CA ASN A 44 2.24 1.14 1.60
C ASN A 44 2.82 2.41 0.98
N VAL A 45 3.47 2.27 -0.15
CA VAL A 45 4.15 3.37 -0.84
C VAL A 45 3.25 3.94 -1.94
N ARG A 46 3.16 5.27 -1.98
CA ARG A 46 2.47 5.96 -3.08
C ARG A 46 3.32 5.82 -4.33
N THR A 47 2.84 5.06 -5.30
CA THR A 47 3.59 4.70 -6.50
C THR A 47 4.11 5.92 -7.26
N LYS A 48 3.31 6.99 -7.34
CA LYS A 48 3.70 8.21 -8.06
C LYS A 48 4.88 8.96 -7.43
N THR A 49 5.27 8.62 -6.21
CA THR A 49 6.46 9.20 -5.57
C THR A 49 7.74 8.46 -5.93
N LEU A 50 7.64 7.34 -6.65
CA LEU A 50 8.79 6.60 -7.16
C LEU A 50 9.33 7.24 -8.43
N GLU A 51 10.66 7.18 -8.64
CA GLU A 51 11.30 7.73 -9.84
C GLU A 51 10.74 7.10 -11.12
N ASP A 52 10.61 5.77 -11.12
CA ASP A 52 10.14 5.02 -12.28
C ASP A 52 8.71 4.53 -12.10
N SER A 53 7.82 5.40 -11.65
CA SER A 53 6.43 5.02 -11.33
C SER A 53 5.68 4.38 -12.51
N ASN A 54 6.07 4.71 -13.73
CA ASN A 54 5.48 4.13 -14.94
C ASN A 54 5.73 2.62 -15.09
N LEU A 55 6.71 2.07 -14.34
CA LEU A 55 6.99 0.64 -14.35
C LEU A 55 6.09 -0.17 -13.43
N PHE A 56 5.25 0.50 -12.64
CA PHE A 56 4.44 -0.14 -11.62
C PHE A 56 2.94 0.12 -11.83
N PRO A 57 2.35 -0.44 -12.90
CA PRO A 57 0.90 -0.33 -13.08
C PRO A 57 0.16 -1.11 -11.99
N PRO A 58 -1.05 -0.69 -11.63
CA PRO A 58 -1.84 -1.43 -10.63
C PRO A 58 -2.10 -2.87 -11.09
N GLN A 59 -1.91 -3.81 -10.18
CA GLN A 59 -2.19 -5.23 -10.42
C GLN A 59 -3.47 -5.70 -9.73
N ALA A 60 -3.98 -4.89 -8.81
CA ALA A 60 -5.21 -5.18 -8.08
C ALA A 60 -5.89 -3.88 -7.66
N HIS A 61 -7.20 -3.91 -7.61
CA HIS A 61 -8.02 -2.80 -7.08
C HIS A 61 -8.80 -3.33 -5.87
N ILE A 62 -8.68 -2.62 -4.75
CA ILE A 62 -9.34 -3.02 -3.51
C ILE A 62 -10.39 -1.98 -3.12
N PHE A 63 -11.32 -2.38 -2.24
CA PHE A 63 -12.43 -1.53 -1.79
C PHE A 63 -13.22 -0.94 -2.95
N VAL A 64 -13.45 -1.75 -3.99
CA VAL A 64 -14.17 -1.34 -5.19
C VAL A 64 -15.61 -0.97 -4.87
N LYS A 65 -16.18 -1.48 -3.79
CA LYS A 65 -17.51 -1.10 -3.33
C LYS A 65 -17.65 0.40 -3.06
N ASP A 66 -16.55 1.07 -2.74
CA ASP A 66 -16.53 2.50 -2.41
C ASP A 66 -16.13 3.39 -3.60
N LYS A 67 -15.93 2.81 -4.79
CA LYS A 67 -15.56 3.60 -5.95
C LYS A 67 -16.73 4.45 -6.45
N ASP A 68 -16.39 5.59 -7.03
CA ASP A 68 -17.39 6.43 -7.67
C ASP A 68 -17.92 5.79 -8.95
N PRO A 69 -19.23 5.98 -9.29
CA PRO A 69 -19.81 5.33 -10.47
C PRO A 69 -19.15 5.68 -11.80
N TRP A 70 -18.53 6.86 -11.87
CA TRP A 70 -17.86 7.31 -13.11
C TRP A 70 -16.49 6.68 -13.32
N LEU A 71 -15.92 6.01 -12.30
CA LEU A 71 -14.61 5.39 -12.41
C LEU A 71 -14.72 4.01 -13.07
N ASN A 72 -14.07 3.85 -14.22
CA ASN A 72 -14.03 2.60 -14.95
C ASN A 72 -12.69 1.91 -14.71
N LEU A 73 -12.73 0.67 -14.23
CA LEU A 73 -11.55 -0.14 -13.99
C LEU A 73 -11.42 -1.20 -15.10
N SER A 74 -10.19 -1.55 -15.42
CA SER A 74 -9.92 -2.56 -16.45
C SER A 74 -10.45 -3.93 -16.00
N GLU A 75 -11.14 -4.63 -16.90
CA GLU A 75 -11.64 -6.00 -16.64
C GLU A 75 -10.50 -7.01 -16.51
N ASN A 76 -9.34 -6.69 -17.04
CA ASN A 76 -8.15 -7.55 -16.96
C ASN A 76 -7.40 -7.46 -15.65
N GLN A 77 -7.85 -6.59 -14.74
CA GLN A 77 -7.22 -6.39 -13.44
C GLN A 77 -8.11 -7.00 -12.35
N ASN A 78 -7.46 -7.55 -11.33
CA ASN A 78 -8.16 -8.12 -10.18
C ASN A 78 -8.86 -7.03 -9.39
N CYS A 79 -10.19 -7.15 -9.24
CA CYS A 79 -11.00 -6.20 -8.47
C CYS A 79 -11.62 -6.91 -7.28
N PHE A 80 -11.56 -6.28 -6.12
CA PHE A 80 -12.06 -6.84 -4.86
C PHE A 80 -12.96 -5.82 -4.17
N GLU A 81 -14.14 -6.25 -3.75
CA GLU A 81 -15.09 -5.39 -3.05
C GLU A 81 -14.48 -4.80 -1.77
N LEU A 82 -13.71 -5.58 -1.05
CA LEU A 82 -12.97 -5.18 0.13
C LEU A 82 -11.47 -5.41 -0.11
N MET A 83 -10.81 -6.11 0.80
CA MET A 83 -9.38 -6.42 0.68
C MET A 83 -9.18 -7.75 -0.03
N TYR A 84 -8.05 -7.91 -0.70
CA TYR A 84 -7.67 -9.19 -1.32
C TYR A 84 -7.01 -10.12 -0.29
N ASP A 85 -6.95 -11.41 -0.62
CA ASP A 85 -6.18 -12.39 0.12
C ASP A 85 -4.77 -12.45 -0.47
N ALA A 86 -3.77 -12.05 0.29
CA ALA A 86 -2.38 -12.03 -0.17
C ALA A 86 -1.87 -13.40 -0.60
N GLU A 87 -2.28 -14.48 0.10
CA GLU A 87 -1.87 -15.85 -0.24
C GLU A 87 -2.32 -16.26 -1.65
N LYS A 88 -3.44 -15.72 -2.12
CA LYS A 88 -3.99 -16.03 -3.43
C LYS A 88 -3.60 -15.02 -4.51
N THR A 89 -3.24 -13.81 -4.12
CA THR A 89 -3.07 -12.68 -5.04
C THR A 89 -1.62 -12.33 -5.31
N TRP A 90 -0.78 -12.41 -4.30
CA TRP A 90 0.62 -12.03 -4.43
C TRP A 90 1.43 -13.05 -5.21
N PRO A 91 2.45 -12.60 -5.97
CA PRO A 91 3.43 -13.52 -6.54
C PRO A 91 4.09 -14.38 -5.46
N GLU A 92 4.38 -15.62 -5.79
CA GLU A 92 4.96 -16.57 -4.85
C GLU A 92 6.26 -16.07 -4.22
N GLU A 93 7.11 -15.43 -5.01
CA GLU A 93 8.36 -14.85 -4.53
C GLU A 93 8.14 -13.77 -3.48
N SER A 94 7.13 -12.94 -3.66
CA SER A 94 6.78 -11.88 -2.72
C SER A 94 6.26 -12.44 -1.40
N LEU A 95 5.44 -13.48 -1.46
CA LEU A 95 4.95 -14.18 -0.27
C LEU A 95 6.08 -14.79 0.53
N LYS A 96 6.99 -15.47 -0.16
CA LYS A 96 8.14 -16.11 0.47
C LYS A 96 9.01 -15.09 1.19
N ARG A 97 9.31 -13.98 0.53
CA ARG A 97 10.12 -12.90 1.08
C ARG A 97 9.47 -12.28 2.30
N TYR A 98 8.17 -12.08 2.26
CA TYR A 98 7.40 -11.52 3.36
C TYR A 98 7.38 -12.46 4.57
N LYS A 99 7.13 -13.75 4.33
CA LYS A 99 7.13 -14.76 5.40
C LYS A 99 8.48 -14.88 6.08
N GLU A 100 9.56 -14.82 5.33
CA GLU A 100 10.92 -14.83 5.88
C GLU A 100 11.18 -13.60 6.74
N TYR A 101 10.75 -12.44 6.28
CA TYR A 101 10.88 -11.20 7.04
C TYR A 101 10.11 -11.26 8.36
N LEU A 102 8.89 -11.79 8.36
CA LEU A 102 8.07 -11.91 9.57
C LEU A 102 8.75 -12.78 10.64
N LYS A 103 9.52 -13.77 10.24
CA LYS A 103 10.27 -14.61 11.17
C LYS A 103 11.36 -13.83 11.92
N THR A 104 11.91 -12.78 11.30
CA THR A 104 12.99 -11.98 11.90
C THR A 104 12.49 -10.98 12.94
N ILE A 105 11.21 -10.62 12.92
CA ILE A 105 10.64 -9.60 13.81
C ILE A 105 9.83 -10.20 14.98
N LYS A 106 9.78 -11.50 15.08
CA LYS A 106 9.10 -12.19 16.18
C LYS A 106 10.04 -12.42 17.36
#